data_fba3a33ded9de3d9074b2ded836f7363
#
_entry.id   fba3a33ded9de3d9074b2ded836f7363
#
_cell.length_a   1.000
_cell.length_b   1.000
_cell.length_c   1.000
_cell.angle_alpha   90.00
_cell.angle_beta   90.00
_cell.angle_gamma   90.00
#
_symmetry.space_group_name_H-M   'P 1'
#
loop_
_entity.id
_entity.type
_entity.pdbx_description
1 polymer ?
#
loop_
_entity_poly.entity_id
_entity_poly.type
_entity_poly.pdbx_seq_one_letter_code
_entity_poly.pdbx_strand_id
1 'polypeptide(L)' 'GPVGHRYDWSGGRGRGRGYITTTREYHRRGMLCRDFQETTYRRGRAFTREGTACRYNDGWHLM' A
#
# COMPACT_ATOMS: atom_id res chain seq x y z
N GLY A 1 9.74 -1.89 -0.10
CA GLY A 1 10.32 -2.90 -0.97
C GLY A 1 10.43 -2.41 -2.42
N PRO A 2 10.97 -3.21 -3.32
CA PRO A 2 11.09 -2.80 -4.72
C PRO A 2 9.71 -2.66 -5.38
N VAL A 3 9.67 -1.90 -6.47
CA VAL A 3 8.49 -1.75 -7.32
C VAL A 3 8.03 -3.13 -7.79
N GLY A 4 6.73 -3.37 -7.77
CA GLY A 4 6.15 -4.66 -8.14
C GLY A 4 6.10 -5.67 -7.01
N HIS A 5 6.71 -5.38 -5.87
CA HIS A 5 6.67 -6.28 -4.73
C HIS A 5 5.28 -6.28 -4.10
N ARG A 6 4.79 -7.47 -3.79
CA ARG A 6 3.48 -7.67 -3.20
C ARG A 6 3.60 -8.01 -1.71
N TYR A 7 2.86 -7.30 -0.90
CA TYR A 7 2.76 -7.56 0.53
C TYR A 7 1.35 -8.05 0.85
N ASP A 8 1.26 -9.27 1.35
CA ASP A 8 -0.02 -9.83 1.79
C ASP A 8 -0.29 -9.43 3.23
N TRP A 9 -1.54 -9.17 3.56
CA TRP A 9 -1.96 -8.90 4.91
C TRP A 9 -3.27 -9.59 5.24
N SER A 10 -3.50 -9.86 6.51
CA SER A 10 -4.78 -10.40 6.98
C SER A 10 -5.16 -9.69 8.26
N GLY A 11 -6.41 -9.29 8.36
CA GLY A 11 -6.96 -8.74 9.58
C GLY A 11 -7.37 -9.84 10.53
N GLY A 12 -7.64 -9.48 11.77
CA GLY A 12 -8.25 -10.41 12.71
C GLY A 12 -9.68 -10.75 12.28
N ARG A 13 -10.37 -11.50 13.10
CA ARG A 13 -11.73 -12.01 12.84
C ARG A 13 -12.61 -11.06 12.06
N GLY A 14 -13.05 -11.48 10.87
CA GLY A 14 -14.01 -10.74 10.04
C GLY A 14 -13.47 -9.47 9.42
N ARG A 15 -12.18 -9.18 9.53
CA ARG A 15 -11.58 -7.95 9.00
C ARG A 15 -11.07 -8.08 7.59
N GLY A 16 -11.23 -9.25 6.99
CA GLY A 16 -10.81 -9.45 5.63
C GLY A 16 -9.31 -9.70 5.48
N ARG A 17 -8.89 -9.72 4.25
CA ARG A 17 -7.50 -9.94 3.85
C ARG A 17 -7.25 -9.19 2.57
N GLY A 18 -6.00 -9.04 2.22
CA GLY A 18 -5.66 -8.37 0.97
C GLY A 18 -4.18 -8.33 0.73
N TYR A 19 -3.82 -7.49 -0.19
CA TYR A 19 -2.42 -7.25 -0.51
C TYR A 19 -2.22 -5.84 -1.01
N ILE A 20 -0.97 -5.39 -0.90
CA ILE A 20 -0.53 -4.08 -1.39
C ILE A 20 0.61 -4.33 -2.35
N THR A 21 0.56 -3.67 -3.50
CA THR A 21 1.63 -3.71 -4.49
C THR A 21 2.16 -2.30 -4.71
N THR A 22 3.47 -2.12 -4.57
CA THR A 22 4.10 -0.84 -4.93
C THR A 22 4.18 -0.76 -6.44
N THR A 23 3.57 0.28 -7.01
CA THR A 23 3.51 0.46 -8.45
C THR A 23 4.55 1.43 -8.97
N ARG A 24 5.04 2.35 -8.13
CA ARG A 24 6.00 3.35 -8.53
C ARG A 24 6.77 3.84 -7.30
N GLU A 25 8.06 4.12 -7.47
CA GLU A 25 8.88 4.75 -6.44
C GLU A 25 9.58 5.97 -7.03
N TYR A 26 9.58 7.06 -6.30
CA TYR A 26 10.13 8.32 -6.78
C TYR A 26 10.44 9.25 -5.60
N HIS A 27 11.16 10.32 -5.89
CA HIS A 27 11.41 11.38 -4.91
C HIS A 27 10.56 12.58 -5.24
N ARG A 28 10.00 13.18 -4.21
CA ARG A 28 9.22 14.41 -4.31
C ARG A 28 9.60 15.30 -3.15
N ARG A 29 10.04 16.51 -3.46
CA ARG A 29 10.48 17.48 -2.44
C ARG A 29 11.49 16.88 -1.46
N GLY A 30 12.41 16.06 -1.98
CA GLY A 30 13.43 15.42 -1.16
C GLY A 30 12.95 14.21 -0.37
N MET A 31 11.68 13.85 -0.45
CA MET A 31 11.13 12.68 0.22
C MET A 31 11.06 11.49 -0.72
N LEU A 32 11.35 10.30 -0.20
CA LEU A 32 11.09 9.06 -0.92
C LEU A 32 9.59 8.79 -0.86
N CYS A 33 8.96 8.64 -2.03
CA CYS A 33 7.53 8.38 -2.13
C CYS A 33 7.28 7.09 -2.90
N ARG A 34 6.18 6.44 -2.59
CA ARG A 34 5.72 5.25 -3.29
C ARG A 34 4.23 5.36 -3.58
N ASP A 35 3.88 5.11 -4.83
CA ASP A 35 2.49 4.86 -5.19
C ASP A 35 2.22 3.38 -4.98
N PHE A 36 1.03 3.07 -4.53
CA PHE A 36 0.64 1.69 -4.28
C PHE A 36 -0.80 1.45 -4.70
N GLN A 37 -1.07 0.18 -4.92
CA GLN A 37 -2.40 -0.32 -5.20
C GLN A 37 -2.73 -1.33 -4.10
N GLU A 38 -3.84 -1.13 -3.42
CA GLU A 38 -4.29 -2.02 -2.37
C GLU A 38 -5.55 -2.76 -2.81
N THR A 39 -5.52 -4.08 -2.72
CA THR A 39 -6.69 -4.91 -2.97
C THR A 39 -7.12 -5.53 -1.65
N THR A 40 -8.39 -5.38 -1.34
CA THR A 40 -8.99 -5.93 -0.13
C THR A 40 -10.10 -6.90 -0.52
N TYR A 41 -10.10 -8.08 0.09
CA TYR A 41 -11.15 -9.07 -0.10
C TYR A 41 -12.04 -9.11 1.14
N ARG A 42 -13.31 -8.90 0.94
CA ARG A 42 -14.32 -8.99 2.02
C ARG A 42 -15.55 -9.69 1.48
N ARG A 43 -15.98 -10.74 2.17
CA ARG A 43 -17.21 -11.47 1.82
C ARG A 43 -17.24 -11.89 0.35
N GLY A 44 -16.11 -12.40 -0.16
CA GLY A 44 -16.02 -12.86 -1.54
C GLY A 44 -15.93 -11.76 -2.58
N ARG A 45 -15.77 -10.49 -2.18
CA ARG A 45 -15.66 -9.36 -3.09
C ARG A 45 -14.28 -8.72 -2.98
N ALA A 46 -13.77 -8.28 -4.11
CA ALA A 46 -12.50 -7.59 -4.19
C ALA A 46 -12.72 -6.08 -4.39
N PHE A 47 -12.01 -5.29 -3.61
CA PHE A 47 -12.03 -3.84 -3.72
C PHE A 47 -10.59 -3.37 -3.90
N THR A 48 -10.36 -2.56 -4.92
CA THR A 48 -9.03 -2.03 -5.21
C THR A 48 -9.04 -0.52 -5.11
N ARG A 49 -8.01 0.03 -4.47
CA ARG A 49 -7.81 1.47 -4.41
C ARG A 49 -6.34 1.80 -4.57
N GLU A 50 -6.06 3.00 -4.96
CA GLU A 50 -4.71 3.51 -5.11
C GLU A 50 -4.40 4.55 -4.06
N GLY A 51 -3.14 4.69 -3.71
CA GLY A 51 -2.69 5.68 -2.78
C GLY A 51 -1.22 5.99 -2.97
N THR A 52 -0.76 6.96 -2.20
CA THR A 52 0.64 7.38 -2.18
C THR A 52 1.08 7.50 -0.73
N ALA A 53 2.28 7.03 -0.43
CA ALA A 53 2.91 7.23 0.86
C ALA A 53 4.30 7.81 0.64
N CYS A 54 4.68 8.73 1.51
CA CYS A 54 6.01 9.34 1.49
C CYS A 54 6.69 9.17 2.84
N ARG A 55 8.00 9.02 2.80
CA ARG A 55 8.79 8.80 4.00
C ARG A 55 9.38 10.11 4.50
N TYR A 56 9.03 10.47 5.73
CA TYR A 56 9.61 11.60 6.44
C TYR A 56 9.42 11.40 7.94
N ASN A 57 10.26 12.05 8.75
CA ASN A 57 10.23 11.91 10.21
C ASN A 57 10.24 10.44 10.65
N ASP A 58 11.13 9.65 10.02
CA ASP A 58 11.36 8.24 10.32
C ASP A 58 10.14 7.32 10.15
N GLY A 59 9.19 7.71 9.33
CA GLY A 59 8.03 6.89 9.09
C GLY A 59 7.41 7.12 7.72
N TRP A 60 6.53 6.21 7.34
CA TRP A 60 5.73 6.32 6.14
C TRP A 60 4.40 6.98 6.47
N HIS A 61 4.01 7.95 5.65
CA HIS A 61 2.78 8.70 5.84
C HIS A 61 1.96 8.68 4.56
N LEU A 62 0.68 8.42 4.69
CA LEU A 62 -0.24 8.51 3.57
C LEU A 62 -0.43 9.97 3.19
N MET A 63 -0.40 10.21 1.90
CA MET A 63 -0.51 11.55 1.34
C MET A 63 -1.89 11.80 0.74
#